data_93283e49942b0436cacc600a3e7a7a5d
#
_entry.id   93283e49942b0436cacc600a3e7a7a5d
#
_cell.length_a   1.000
_cell.length_b   1.000
_cell.length_c   1.000
_cell.angle_alpha   90.00
_cell.angle_beta   90.00
_cell.angle_gamma   90.00
#
_symmetry.space_group_name_H-M   'P 1'
#
loop_
_entity.id
_entity.type
_entity.pdbx_description
1 polymer ?
#
loop_
_entity_poly.entity_id
_entity_poly.type
_entity_poly.pdbx_seq_one_letter_code
_entity_poly.pdbx_strand_id
1 'polypeptide(L)'
;MWKSIPIALALCLAAPAWGNSAAEVRGLIASGDYASARMTAENLQTAEGYALAAESLSAQILLGEVSKLNKHSKQARSLSQKALTLDPAHYNARLQYALSDGFVTRTSGDITAWRKKLPAKTLAIIQDFRAAHPDDPKALALEGAWHLGVIRKTGEKNGAKWFGASVEEGERLYAQARAAAPNDVVIETNYAMALLVLDPETYGPQMKPILEAVATMPAPDDLYRKVQSKAAKVLVAYGDMDEAEKLAGRFLDGEPLE
;
A
#
# COMPACT_ATOMS: atom_id res chain seq x y z
N MET A 1 -46.11 62.86 -17.28
CA MET A 1 -45.35 62.48 -16.07
C MET A 1 -45.12 60.97 -16.11
N TRP A 2 -44.01 60.49 -16.63
CA TRP A 2 -43.68 59.07 -16.63
C TRP A 2 -42.69 58.81 -15.51
N LYS A 3 -43.13 58.00 -14.55
CA LYS A 3 -42.30 57.54 -13.43
C LYS A 3 -41.44 56.34 -13.89
N SER A 4 -40.13 56.51 -13.93
CA SER A 4 -39.16 55.45 -14.17
C SER A 4 -39.07 54.53 -12.96
N ILE A 5 -39.26 53.23 -13.16
CA ILE A 5 -39.07 52.17 -12.16
C ILE A 5 -37.61 51.67 -12.34
N PRO A 6 -36.75 51.69 -11.33
CA PRO A 6 -35.43 51.10 -11.45
C PRO A 6 -35.54 49.58 -11.35
N ILE A 7 -35.08 48.87 -12.40
CA ILE A 7 -34.87 47.42 -12.38
C ILE A 7 -33.56 47.17 -11.63
N ALA A 8 -33.67 46.71 -10.40
CA ALA A 8 -32.52 46.23 -9.66
C ALA A 8 -32.11 44.83 -10.22
N LEU A 9 -31.03 44.82 -10.98
CA LEU A 9 -30.40 43.59 -11.47
C LEU A 9 -29.68 42.93 -10.27
N ALA A 10 -30.32 41.92 -9.65
CA ALA A 10 -29.68 41.09 -8.65
C ALA A 10 -28.65 40.19 -9.37
N LEU A 11 -27.38 40.54 -9.36
CA LEU A 11 -26.30 39.64 -9.67
C LEU A 11 -26.24 38.57 -8.58
N CYS A 12 -26.87 37.42 -8.82
CA CYS A 12 -26.53 36.19 -8.10
C CYS A 12 -25.09 35.83 -8.45
N LEU A 13 -24.15 36.27 -7.62
CA LEU A 13 -22.80 35.66 -7.60
C LEU A 13 -23.01 34.22 -7.12
N ALA A 14 -23.13 33.31 -8.09
CA ALA A 14 -22.97 31.89 -7.80
C ALA A 14 -21.58 31.74 -7.19
N ALA A 15 -21.52 31.45 -5.90
CA ALA A 15 -20.28 30.98 -5.27
C ALA A 15 -19.77 29.82 -6.13
N PRO A 16 -18.47 29.77 -6.47
CA PRO A 16 -17.94 28.61 -7.16
C PRO A 16 -18.29 27.41 -6.30
N ALA A 17 -19.06 26.46 -6.86
CA ALA A 17 -19.22 25.17 -6.24
C ALA A 17 -17.80 24.59 -6.15
N TRP A 18 -17.24 24.58 -4.95
CA TRP A 18 -16.01 23.90 -4.63
C TRP A 18 -16.31 22.41 -4.79
N GLY A 19 -16.35 21.95 -6.02
CA GLY A 19 -16.48 20.54 -6.33
C GLY A 19 -15.20 19.87 -5.85
N ASN A 20 -15.35 18.84 -5.03
CA ASN A 20 -14.24 17.98 -4.63
C ASN A 20 -13.41 17.65 -5.88
N SER A 21 -12.10 17.80 -5.80
CA SER A 21 -11.19 17.54 -6.91
C SER A 21 -10.21 16.44 -6.55
N ALA A 22 -9.68 15.74 -7.54
CA ALA A 22 -8.62 14.76 -7.32
C ALA A 22 -7.37 15.40 -6.67
N ALA A 23 -7.10 16.67 -6.95
CA ALA A 23 -6.00 17.41 -6.32
C ALA A 23 -6.23 17.63 -4.82
N GLU A 24 -7.45 17.98 -4.41
CA GLU A 24 -7.83 18.09 -3.00
C GLU A 24 -7.67 16.75 -2.28
N VAL A 25 -8.14 15.66 -2.89
CA VAL A 25 -7.98 14.31 -2.33
C VAL A 25 -6.51 13.95 -2.14
N ARG A 26 -5.64 14.23 -3.13
CA ARG A 26 -4.20 14.00 -2.99
C ARG A 26 -3.58 14.84 -1.87
N GLY A 27 -4.04 16.06 -1.67
CA GLY A 27 -3.63 16.91 -0.54
C GLY A 27 -4.00 16.27 0.81
N LEU A 28 -5.21 15.72 0.94
CA LEU A 28 -5.67 15.01 2.14
C LEU A 28 -4.84 13.73 2.39
N ILE A 29 -4.54 12.95 1.33
CA ILE A 29 -3.67 11.77 1.43
C ILE A 29 -2.28 12.19 1.91
N ALA A 30 -1.69 13.21 1.30
CA ALA A 30 -0.36 13.69 1.64
C ALA A 30 -0.25 14.22 3.07
N SER A 31 -1.33 14.77 3.61
CA SER A 31 -1.42 15.24 5.00
C SER A 31 -1.73 14.13 6.01
N GLY A 32 -2.15 12.92 5.55
CA GLY A 32 -2.51 11.79 6.40
C GLY A 32 -3.99 11.78 6.84
N ASP A 33 -4.82 12.67 6.33
CA ASP A 33 -6.27 12.60 6.56
C ASP A 33 -6.94 11.61 5.60
N TYR A 34 -6.57 10.34 5.75
CA TYR A 34 -7.04 9.26 4.88
C TYR A 34 -8.55 9.04 4.95
N ALA A 35 -9.18 9.36 6.09
CA ALA A 35 -10.62 9.20 6.27
C ALA A 35 -11.39 10.21 5.40
N SER A 36 -11.03 11.49 5.48
CA SER A 36 -11.61 12.56 4.65
C SER A 36 -11.24 12.35 3.18
N ALA A 37 -9.99 11.98 2.89
CA ALA A 37 -9.53 11.66 1.53
C ALA A 37 -10.41 10.61 0.87
N ARG A 38 -10.67 9.49 1.56
CA ARG A 38 -11.53 8.42 1.06
C ARG A 38 -12.95 8.89 0.78
N MET A 39 -13.59 9.58 1.74
CA MET A 39 -14.96 10.07 1.57
C MET A 39 -15.08 11.05 0.40
N THR A 40 -14.15 12.01 0.32
CA THR A 40 -14.09 12.98 -0.77
C THR A 40 -13.87 12.30 -2.12
N ALA A 41 -12.94 11.33 -2.18
CA ALA A 41 -12.62 10.58 -3.38
C ALA A 41 -13.80 9.74 -3.90
N GLU A 42 -14.53 9.04 -3.03
CA GLU A 42 -15.71 8.25 -3.41
C GLU A 42 -16.81 9.14 -4.03
N ASN A 43 -16.96 10.39 -3.57
CA ASN A 43 -17.93 11.34 -4.10
C ASN A 43 -17.60 11.83 -5.53
N LEU A 44 -16.36 11.69 -6.00
CA LEU A 44 -15.99 12.02 -7.37
C LEU A 44 -16.64 11.09 -8.41
N GLN A 45 -16.93 9.84 -8.04
CA GLN A 45 -17.55 8.82 -8.89
C GLN A 45 -16.80 8.57 -10.22
N THR A 46 -15.49 8.82 -10.25
CA THR A 46 -14.59 8.63 -11.40
C THR A 46 -13.62 7.49 -11.14
N ALA A 47 -12.94 7.01 -12.19
CA ALA A 47 -11.86 6.01 -12.04
C ALA A 47 -10.77 6.52 -11.08
N GLU A 48 -10.32 7.76 -11.26
CA GLU A 48 -9.34 8.42 -10.39
C GLU A 48 -9.85 8.51 -8.93
N GLY A 49 -11.12 8.93 -8.74
CA GLY A 49 -11.71 9.03 -7.41
C GLY A 49 -11.72 7.67 -6.68
N TYR A 50 -12.19 6.62 -7.33
CA TYR A 50 -12.20 5.28 -6.74
C TYR A 50 -10.79 4.73 -6.50
N ALA A 51 -9.80 5.04 -7.36
CA ALA A 51 -8.41 4.67 -7.15
C ALA A 51 -7.80 5.38 -5.93
N LEU A 52 -8.02 6.68 -5.78
CA LEU A 52 -7.58 7.46 -4.61
C LEU A 52 -8.26 7.03 -3.31
N ALA A 53 -9.53 6.65 -3.36
CA ALA A 53 -10.23 6.08 -2.21
C ALA A 53 -9.63 4.73 -1.79
N ALA A 54 -9.25 3.89 -2.75
CA ALA A 54 -8.55 2.63 -2.48
C ALA A 54 -7.15 2.88 -1.91
N GLU A 55 -6.41 3.86 -2.43
CA GLU A 55 -5.10 4.28 -1.93
C GLU A 55 -5.17 4.74 -0.47
N SER A 56 -6.15 5.57 -0.12
CA SER A 56 -6.37 6.02 1.26
C SER A 56 -6.57 4.85 2.23
N LEU A 57 -7.36 3.84 1.83
CA LEU A 57 -7.53 2.63 2.64
C LEU A 57 -6.26 1.77 2.70
N SER A 58 -5.54 1.65 1.60
CA SER A 58 -4.28 0.89 1.54
C SER A 58 -3.22 1.51 2.46
N ALA A 59 -3.13 2.85 2.50
CA ALA A 59 -2.25 3.56 3.42
C ALA A 59 -2.60 3.27 4.89
N GLN A 60 -3.88 3.37 5.25
CA GLN A 60 -4.34 3.04 6.61
C GLN A 60 -4.08 1.58 7.00
N ILE A 61 -4.22 0.63 6.05
CA ILE A 61 -3.92 -0.79 6.27
C ILE A 61 -2.43 -0.98 6.52
N LEU A 62 -1.56 -0.42 5.66
CA LEU A 62 -0.12 -0.50 5.81
C LEU A 62 0.36 0.11 7.13
N LEU A 63 -0.30 1.19 7.55
CA LEU A 63 0.02 1.86 8.80
C LEU A 63 -0.59 1.18 10.05
N GLY A 64 -1.39 0.12 9.90
CA GLY A 64 -2.06 -0.52 11.03
C GLY A 64 -3.11 0.38 11.71
N GLU A 65 -3.69 1.33 10.98
CA GLU A 65 -4.66 2.31 11.49
C GLU A 65 -6.12 1.83 11.35
N VAL A 66 -6.33 0.56 10.99
CA VAL A 66 -7.67 -0.01 10.80
C VAL A 66 -7.94 -1.15 11.78
N SER A 67 -9.06 -1.10 12.49
CA SER A 67 -9.45 -2.12 13.46
C SER A 67 -10.00 -3.42 12.85
N LYS A 68 -10.50 -3.37 11.60
CA LYS A 68 -11.13 -4.50 10.90
C LYS A 68 -10.42 -4.77 9.58
N LEU A 69 -9.19 -5.26 9.67
CA LEU A 69 -8.27 -5.39 8.55
C LEU A 69 -8.88 -6.10 7.33
N ASN A 70 -9.48 -7.28 7.51
CA ASN A 70 -10.10 -8.03 6.40
C ASN A 70 -11.25 -7.26 5.73
N LYS A 71 -12.07 -6.52 6.51
CA LYS A 71 -13.14 -5.70 5.95
C LYS A 71 -12.58 -4.57 5.10
N HIS A 72 -11.59 -3.83 5.61
CA HIS A 72 -11.00 -2.70 4.90
C HIS A 72 -10.21 -3.14 3.67
N SER A 73 -9.51 -4.28 3.74
CA SER A 73 -8.83 -4.88 2.58
C SER A 73 -9.81 -5.21 1.44
N LYS A 74 -10.95 -5.82 1.77
CA LYS A 74 -12.02 -6.10 0.80
C LYS A 74 -12.64 -4.82 0.23
N GLN A 75 -12.78 -3.77 1.05
CA GLN A 75 -13.30 -2.48 0.61
C GLN A 75 -12.32 -1.81 -0.36
N ALA A 76 -11.02 -1.75 -0.03
CA ALA A 76 -9.98 -1.22 -0.93
C ALA A 76 -9.98 -1.95 -2.27
N ARG A 77 -10.04 -3.30 -2.26
CA ARG A 77 -10.13 -4.11 -3.47
C ARG A 77 -11.39 -3.79 -4.29
N SER A 78 -12.54 -3.64 -3.65
CA SER A 78 -13.79 -3.30 -4.34
C SER A 78 -13.75 -1.93 -4.99
N LEU A 79 -13.14 -0.94 -4.32
CA LEU A 79 -12.94 0.40 -4.90
C LEU A 79 -12.00 0.36 -6.11
N SER A 80 -10.89 -0.36 -6.01
CA SER A 80 -9.97 -0.55 -7.14
C SER A 80 -10.67 -1.22 -8.34
N GLN A 81 -11.51 -2.23 -8.08
CA GLN A 81 -12.31 -2.87 -9.13
C GLN A 81 -13.32 -1.93 -9.79
N LYS A 82 -13.97 -1.05 -9.01
CA LYS A 82 -14.84 -0.01 -9.57
C LYS A 82 -14.05 0.94 -10.47
N ALA A 83 -12.86 1.37 -10.03
CA ALA A 83 -11.98 2.21 -10.84
C ALA A 83 -11.62 1.53 -12.16
N LEU A 84 -11.22 0.25 -12.13
CA LEU A 84 -10.86 -0.55 -13.32
C LEU A 84 -12.05 -0.84 -14.23
N THR A 85 -13.28 -0.85 -13.72
CA THR A 85 -14.48 -0.95 -14.54
C THR A 85 -14.69 0.31 -15.38
N LEU A 86 -14.32 1.48 -14.86
CA LEU A 86 -14.41 2.77 -15.56
C LEU A 86 -13.20 3.02 -16.48
N ASP A 87 -12.03 2.63 -16.05
CA ASP A 87 -10.77 2.73 -16.83
C ASP A 87 -9.86 1.52 -16.52
N PRO A 88 -9.88 0.49 -17.38
CA PRO A 88 -9.06 -0.71 -17.20
C PRO A 88 -7.54 -0.47 -17.26
N ALA A 89 -7.10 0.63 -17.86
CA ALA A 89 -5.69 0.99 -17.99
C ALA A 89 -5.19 1.91 -16.87
N HIS A 90 -6.07 2.35 -15.97
CA HIS A 90 -5.75 3.30 -14.93
C HIS A 90 -4.64 2.78 -13.99
N TYR A 91 -3.45 3.39 -14.06
CA TYR A 91 -2.26 2.95 -13.33
C TYR A 91 -2.51 2.76 -11.84
N ASN A 92 -2.98 3.80 -11.14
CA ASN A 92 -3.17 3.73 -9.68
C ASN A 92 -4.23 2.70 -9.29
N ALA A 93 -5.30 2.52 -10.10
CA ALA A 93 -6.31 1.49 -9.84
C ALA A 93 -5.73 0.07 -9.95
N ARG A 94 -4.86 -0.20 -10.92
CA ARG A 94 -4.16 -1.48 -11.07
C ARG A 94 -3.22 -1.75 -9.90
N LEU A 95 -2.43 -0.75 -9.51
CA LEU A 95 -1.56 -0.82 -8.33
C LEU A 95 -2.36 -1.13 -7.06
N GLN A 96 -3.42 -0.36 -6.80
CA GLN A 96 -4.24 -0.54 -5.60
C GLN A 96 -5.01 -1.88 -5.63
N TYR A 97 -5.39 -2.38 -6.81
CA TYR A 97 -6.00 -3.68 -6.94
C TYR A 97 -5.03 -4.81 -6.57
N ALA A 98 -3.81 -4.77 -7.08
CA ALA A 98 -2.78 -5.75 -6.75
C ALA A 98 -2.43 -5.73 -5.25
N LEU A 99 -2.23 -4.53 -4.68
CA LEU A 99 -1.92 -4.34 -3.27
C LEU A 99 -3.05 -4.82 -2.35
N SER A 100 -4.29 -4.38 -2.62
CA SER A 100 -5.45 -4.74 -1.80
C SER A 100 -5.83 -6.21 -1.90
N ASP A 101 -5.62 -6.88 -3.04
CA ASP A 101 -5.81 -8.33 -3.18
C ASP A 101 -4.77 -9.09 -2.35
N GLY A 102 -3.53 -8.60 -2.28
CA GLY A 102 -2.51 -9.10 -1.37
C GLY A 102 -2.95 -9.00 0.10
N PHE A 103 -3.50 -7.86 0.51
CA PHE A 103 -4.06 -7.72 1.86
C PHE A 103 -5.23 -8.66 2.13
N VAL A 104 -6.15 -8.83 1.18
CA VAL A 104 -7.26 -9.80 1.31
C VAL A 104 -6.73 -11.22 1.44
N THR A 105 -5.74 -11.61 0.66
CA THR A 105 -5.14 -12.95 0.72
C THR A 105 -4.49 -13.18 2.07
N ARG A 106 -3.70 -12.24 2.57
CA ARG A 106 -3.01 -12.32 3.85
C ARG A 106 -3.97 -12.39 5.05
N THR A 107 -5.09 -11.67 4.99
CA THR A 107 -6.11 -11.64 6.06
C THR A 107 -7.16 -12.73 5.94
N SER A 108 -7.10 -13.55 4.92
CA SER A 108 -7.94 -14.74 4.77
C SER A 108 -7.32 -15.88 5.58
N GLY A 109 -8.08 -16.57 6.41
CA GLY A 109 -7.55 -17.73 7.15
C GLY A 109 -6.96 -18.78 6.20
N ASP A 110 -5.93 -19.49 6.65
CA ASP A 110 -5.08 -20.38 5.83
C ASP A 110 -5.88 -21.40 5.02
N ILE A 111 -6.88 -22.05 5.65
CA ILE A 111 -7.77 -23.01 4.96
C ILE A 111 -8.54 -22.34 3.82
N THR A 112 -9.01 -21.11 4.01
CA THR A 112 -9.73 -20.36 2.99
C THR A 112 -8.81 -19.96 1.85
N ALA A 113 -7.62 -19.44 2.18
CA ALA A 113 -6.60 -19.05 1.22
C ALA A 113 -6.18 -20.24 0.33
N TRP A 114 -5.95 -21.39 0.95
CA TRP A 114 -5.61 -22.64 0.27
C TRP A 114 -6.74 -23.11 -0.66
N ARG A 115 -7.95 -23.30 -0.14
CA ARG A 115 -9.09 -23.80 -0.93
C ARG A 115 -9.45 -22.91 -2.12
N LYS A 116 -9.31 -21.61 -1.97
CA LYS A 116 -9.62 -20.61 -3.02
C LYS A 116 -8.43 -20.27 -3.90
N LYS A 117 -7.26 -20.89 -3.65
CA LYS A 117 -6.00 -20.62 -4.34
C LYS A 117 -5.66 -19.12 -4.38
N LEU A 118 -5.89 -18.42 -3.25
CA LEU A 118 -5.73 -16.97 -3.19
C LEU A 118 -4.29 -16.53 -3.50
N PRO A 119 -3.21 -17.15 -2.99
CA PRO A 119 -1.85 -16.72 -3.31
C PRO A 119 -1.56 -16.74 -4.81
N ALA A 120 -1.98 -17.79 -5.52
CA ALA A 120 -1.79 -17.89 -6.97
C ALA A 120 -2.59 -16.83 -7.75
N LYS A 121 -3.81 -16.51 -7.30
CA LYS A 121 -4.62 -15.44 -7.91
C LYS A 121 -4.00 -14.08 -7.68
N THR A 122 -3.52 -13.80 -6.49
CA THR A 122 -2.80 -12.57 -6.16
C THR A 122 -1.55 -12.42 -7.02
N LEU A 123 -0.76 -13.49 -7.18
CA LEU A 123 0.40 -13.46 -8.07
C LEU A 123 0.01 -13.10 -9.50
N ALA A 124 -1.02 -13.72 -10.03
CA ALA A 124 -1.48 -13.42 -11.40
C ALA A 124 -1.87 -11.94 -11.58
N ILE A 125 -2.52 -11.33 -10.58
CA ILE A 125 -2.87 -9.89 -10.58
C ILE A 125 -1.59 -9.03 -10.55
N ILE A 126 -0.62 -9.37 -9.70
CA ILE A 126 0.66 -8.65 -9.59
C ILE A 126 1.43 -8.76 -10.91
N GLN A 127 1.48 -9.95 -11.50
CA GLN A 127 2.16 -10.19 -12.77
C GLN A 127 1.48 -9.47 -13.95
N ASP A 128 0.15 -9.38 -13.98
CA ASP A 128 -0.57 -8.57 -14.98
C ASP A 128 -0.22 -7.07 -14.84
N PHE A 129 -0.14 -6.57 -13.61
CA PHE A 129 0.30 -5.19 -13.36
C PHE A 129 1.76 -4.99 -13.80
N ARG A 130 2.68 -5.90 -13.43
CA ARG A 130 4.08 -5.84 -13.82
C ARG A 130 4.29 -5.99 -15.33
N ALA A 131 3.52 -6.82 -16.01
CA ALA A 131 3.62 -6.97 -17.47
C ALA A 131 3.29 -5.66 -18.22
N ALA A 132 2.37 -4.86 -17.67
CA ALA A 132 2.06 -3.54 -18.20
C ALA A 132 3.09 -2.46 -17.78
N HIS A 133 3.85 -2.70 -16.70
CA HIS A 133 4.80 -1.75 -16.11
C HIS A 133 6.07 -2.49 -15.64
N PRO A 134 6.90 -3.03 -16.56
CA PRO A 134 7.96 -3.99 -16.24
C PRO A 134 9.08 -3.43 -15.36
N ASP A 135 9.38 -2.13 -15.49
CA ASP A 135 10.44 -1.45 -14.75
C ASP A 135 9.90 -0.61 -13.58
N ASP A 136 8.62 -0.72 -13.28
CA ASP A 136 8.00 0.02 -12.19
C ASP A 136 8.46 -0.54 -10.83
N PRO A 137 9.09 0.29 -9.96
CA PRO A 137 9.62 -0.17 -8.69
C PRO A 137 8.55 -0.75 -7.75
N LYS A 138 7.32 -0.23 -7.82
CA LYS A 138 6.21 -0.74 -6.98
C LYS A 138 5.72 -2.09 -7.49
N ALA A 139 5.69 -2.31 -8.81
CA ALA A 139 5.33 -3.60 -9.38
C ALA A 139 6.36 -4.68 -9.02
N LEU A 140 7.65 -4.35 -9.13
CA LEU A 140 8.75 -5.22 -8.73
C LEU A 140 8.72 -5.54 -7.23
N ALA A 141 8.54 -4.51 -6.38
CA ALA A 141 8.46 -4.69 -4.93
C ALA A 141 7.24 -5.52 -4.50
N LEU A 142 6.08 -5.36 -5.16
CA LEU A 142 4.89 -6.16 -4.86
C LEU A 142 5.11 -7.65 -5.15
N GLU A 143 5.73 -8.00 -6.28
CA GLU A 143 6.03 -9.39 -6.59
C GLU A 143 7.11 -9.95 -5.66
N GLY A 144 8.15 -9.17 -5.35
CA GLY A 144 9.15 -9.53 -4.33
C GLY A 144 8.51 -9.79 -2.97
N ALA A 145 7.62 -8.90 -2.53
CA ALA A 145 6.87 -9.06 -1.28
C ALA A 145 5.97 -10.29 -1.28
N TRP A 146 5.38 -10.64 -2.44
CA TRP A 146 4.60 -11.86 -2.58
C TRP A 146 5.45 -13.11 -2.36
N HIS A 147 6.63 -13.19 -2.99
CA HIS A 147 7.56 -14.32 -2.82
C HIS A 147 7.94 -14.50 -1.35
N LEU A 148 8.44 -13.45 -0.70
CA LEU A 148 8.88 -13.51 0.70
C LEU A 148 7.70 -13.76 1.64
N GLY A 149 6.54 -13.16 1.39
CA GLY A 149 5.34 -13.35 2.19
C GLY A 149 4.78 -14.78 2.13
N VAL A 150 4.82 -15.42 0.96
CA VAL A 150 4.43 -16.84 0.81
C VAL A 150 5.39 -17.74 1.57
N ILE A 151 6.71 -17.53 1.43
CA ILE A 151 7.73 -18.28 2.18
C ILE A 151 7.54 -18.13 3.68
N ARG A 152 7.32 -16.91 4.17
CA ARG A 152 7.04 -16.64 5.59
C ARG A 152 5.87 -17.47 6.13
N LYS A 153 4.80 -17.63 5.34
CA LYS A 153 3.58 -18.34 5.76
C LYS A 153 3.64 -19.85 5.60
N THR A 154 4.39 -20.37 4.64
CA THR A 154 4.36 -21.79 4.27
C THR A 154 5.67 -22.53 4.50
N GLY A 155 6.73 -21.80 4.78
CA GLY A 155 8.11 -22.28 4.72
C GLY A 155 8.61 -22.43 3.29
N GLU A 156 9.91 -22.41 3.10
CA GLU A 156 10.56 -22.40 1.79
C GLU A 156 10.16 -23.61 0.93
N LYS A 157 10.25 -24.82 1.48
CA LYS A 157 9.91 -26.07 0.77
C LYS A 157 8.49 -26.09 0.22
N ASN A 158 7.51 -25.67 1.03
CA ASN A 158 6.11 -25.67 0.63
C ASN A 158 5.78 -24.50 -0.29
N GLY A 159 6.37 -23.32 -0.03
CA GLY A 159 6.24 -22.14 -0.88
C GLY A 159 6.71 -22.40 -2.30
N ALA A 160 7.89 -23.01 -2.44
CA ALA A 160 8.44 -23.41 -3.73
C ALA A 160 7.55 -24.46 -4.42
N LYS A 161 7.20 -25.52 -3.70
CA LYS A 161 6.44 -26.65 -4.26
C LYS A 161 5.04 -26.28 -4.73
N TRP A 162 4.32 -25.45 -3.96
CA TRP A 162 2.89 -25.21 -4.20
C TRP A 162 2.61 -23.92 -4.95
N PHE A 163 3.52 -22.96 -4.84
CA PHE A 163 3.29 -21.61 -5.37
C PHE A 163 4.42 -21.11 -6.28
N GLY A 164 5.57 -21.81 -6.33
CA GLY A 164 6.75 -21.33 -7.06
C GLY A 164 7.43 -20.14 -6.39
N ALA A 165 7.15 -19.91 -5.10
CA ALA A 165 7.79 -18.84 -4.36
C ALA A 165 9.22 -19.21 -3.97
N SER A 166 10.16 -18.25 -3.99
CA SER A 166 11.53 -18.43 -3.48
C SER A 166 12.05 -17.14 -2.83
N VAL A 167 12.96 -17.28 -1.88
CA VAL A 167 13.64 -16.14 -1.25
C VAL A 167 14.51 -15.44 -2.30
N GLU A 168 15.28 -16.20 -3.07
CA GLU A 168 16.16 -15.66 -4.12
C GLU A 168 15.43 -14.76 -5.12
N GLU A 169 14.26 -15.19 -5.61
CA GLU A 169 13.48 -14.39 -6.55
C GLU A 169 12.89 -13.15 -5.86
N GLY A 170 12.45 -13.27 -4.61
CA GLY A 170 12.00 -12.14 -3.79
C GLY A 170 13.09 -11.09 -3.63
N GLU A 171 14.30 -11.49 -3.24
CA GLU A 171 15.45 -10.59 -3.08
C GLU A 171 15.86 -9.96 -4.42
N ARG A 172 15.89 -10.75 -5.51
CA ARG A 172 16.22 -10.25 -6.86
C ARG A 172 15.26 -9.15 -7.31
N LEU A 173 13.96 -9.35 -7.10
CA LEU A 173 12.92 -8.37 -7.46
C LEU A 173 13.03 -7.10 -6.60
N TYR A 174 13.26 -7.26 -5.30
CA TYR A 174 13.51 -6.10 -4.43
C TYR A 174 14.79 -5.36 -4.79
N ALA A 175 15.86 -6.05 -5.18
CA ALA A 175 17.09 -5.41 -5.64
C ALA A 175 16.82 -4.53 -6.88
N GLN A 176 16.01 -5.01 -7.83
CA GLN A 176 15.60 -4.22 -8.99
C GLN A 176 14.72 -3.04 -8.60
N ALA A 177 13.73 -3.25 -7.71
CA ALA A 177 12.86 -2.18 -7.22
C ALA A 177 13.66 -1.06 -6.55
N ARG A 178 14.60 -1.41 -5.68
CA ARG A 178 15.48 -0.48 -4.95
C ARG A 178 16.43 0.27 -5.89
N ALA A 179 16.92 -0.39 -6.95
CA ALA A 179 17.72 0.27 -7.97
C ALA A 179 16.90 1.26 -8.82
N ALA A 180 15.63 0.95 -9.11
CA ALA A 180 14.73 1.81 -9.87
C ALA A 180 14.18 2.98 -9.04
N ALA A 181 14.03 2.83 -7.72
CA ALA A 181 13.58 3.87 -6.79
C ALA A 181 14.51 3.95 -5.57
N PRO A 182 15.73 4.48 -5.73
CA PRO A 182 16.66 4.61 -4.64
C PRO A 182 16.10 5.56 -3.56
N ASN A 183 16.23 5.17 -2.30
CA ASN A 183 15.73 5.90 -1.14
C ASN A 183 14.19 5.98 -1.04
N ASP A 184 13.44 5.05 -1.63
CA ASP A 184 12.02 4.91 -1.35
C ASP A 184 11.82 4.25 0.02
N VAL A 185 11.36 5.04 0.99
CA VAL A 185 11.15 4.62 2.38
C VAL A 185 10.27 3.38 2.50
N VAL A 186 9.21 3.29 1.67
CA VAL A 186 8.25 2.18 1.73
C VAL A 186 8.88 0.89 1.20
N ILE A 187 9.59 0.96 0.07
CA ILE A 187 10.26 -0.20 -0.53
C ILE A 187 11.37 -0.70 0.39
N GLU A 188 12.25 0.20 0.87
CA GLU A 188 13.37 -0.16 1.74
C GLU A 188 12.88 -0.77 3.06
N THR A 189 11.87 -0.17 3.69
CA THR A 189 11.32 -0.69 4.94
C THR A 189 10.65 -2.05 4.74
N ASN A 190 9.80 -2.21 3.72
CA ASN A 190 9.16 -3.50 3.46
C ASN A 190 10.17 -4.61 3.17
N TYR A 191 11.21 -4.33 2.40
CA TYR A 191 12.30 -5.27 2.12
C TYR A 191 12.98 -5.70 3.42
N ALA A 192 13.44 -4.73 4.23
CA ALA A 192 14.13 -5.03 5.47
C ALA A 192 13.26 -5.84 6.44
N MET A 193 11.99 -5.45 6.62
CA MET A 193 11.06 -6.18 7.49
C MET A 193 10.78 -7.59 6.98
N ALA A 194 10.62 -7.76 5.64
CA ALA A 194 10.32 -9.05 5.04
C ALA A 194 11.44 -10.07 5.25
N LEU A 195 12.71 -9.66 5.12
CA LEU A 195 13.85 -10.54 5.38
C LEU A 195 14.08 -10.77 6.87
N LEU A 196 13.94 -9.74 7.69
CA LEU A 196 14.10 -9.86 9.15
C LEU A 196 13.18 -10.93 9.76
N VAL A 197 11.94 -11.04 9.29
CA VAL A 197 10.99 -12.04 9.80
C VAL A 197 11.16 -13.43 9.20
N LEU A 198 12.00 -13.62 8.18
CA LEU A 198 12.30 -14.93 7.63
C LEU A 198 13.38 -15.66 8.42
N ASP A 199 14.44 -14.94 8.76
CA ASP A 199 15.55 -15.44 9.54
C ASP A 199 16.28 -14.24 10.19
N PRO A 200 15.88 -13.87 11.43
CA PRO A 200 16.46 -12.71 12.11
C PRO A 200 17.96 -12.86 12.41
N GLU A 201 18.45 -14.09 12.61
CA GLU A 201 19.88 -14.33 12.85
C GLU A 201 20.72 -14.06 11.61
N THR A 202 20.25 -14.56 10.45
CA THR A 202 20.96 -14.41 9.16
C THR A 202 20.80 -13.00 8.60
N TYR A 203 19.57 -12.49 8.57
CA TYR A 203 19.27 -11.20 7.90
C TYR A 203 19.36 -9.98 8.82
N GLY A 204 19.20 -10.12 10.14
CA GLY A 204 19.25 -9.01 11.07
C GLY A 204 20.45 -8.09 10.89
N PRO A 205 21.71 -8.63 10.88
CA PRO A 205 22.89 -7.81 10.65
C PRO A 205 22.91 -7.07 9.31
N GLN A 206 22.28 -7.64 8.28
CA GLN A 206 22.21 -7.06 6.93
C GLN A 206 21.10 -6.01 6.81
N MET A 207 19.98 -6.17 7.54
CA MET A 207 18.83 -5.27 7.45
C MET A 207 18.99 -4.05 8.35
N LYS A 208 19.78 -4.14 9.43
CA LYS A 208 20.04 -3.02 10.33
C LYS A 208 20.52 -1.75 9.62
N PRO A 209 21.57 -1.77 8.76
CA PRO A 209 22.02 -0.57 8.06
C PRO A 209 20.96 -0.01 7.10
N ILE A 210 20.08 -0.84 6.53
CA ILE A 210 18.98 -0.38 5.69
C ILE A 210 17.98 0.41 6.54
N LEU A 211 17.57 -0.12 7.69
CA LEU A 211 16.66 0.57 8.60
C LEU A 211 17.26 1.86 9.17
N GLU A 212 18.58 1.89 9.44
CA GLU A 212 19.30 3.10 9.82
C GLU A 212 19.27 4.15 8.72
N ALA A 213 19.48 3.75 7.45
CA ALA A 213 19.41 4.64 6.31
C ALA A 213 17.99 5.20 6.09
N VAL A 214 16.96 4.39 6.27
CA VAL A 214 15.54 4.81 6.16
C VAL A 214 15.25 6.04 7.02
N ALA A 215 15.85 6.15 8.21
CA ALA A 215 15.62 7.26 9.12
C ALA A 215 16.00 8.64 8.54
N THR A 216 16.87 8.68 7.54
CA THR A 216 17.38 9.90 6.89
C THR A 216 16.88 10.10 5.46
N MET A 217 16.10 9.17 4.93
CA MET A 217 15.54 9.26 3.59
C MET A 217 14.49 10.37 3.49
N PRO A 218 14.27 10.96 2.28
CA PRO A 218 13.18 11.90 2.07
C PRO A 218 11.81 11.29 2.39
N ALA A 219 11.01 12.00 3.16
CA ALA A 219 9.64 11.62 3.51
C ALA A 219 8.66 12.70 3.06
N PRO A 220 8.23 12.66 1.78
CA PRO A 220 7.47 13.74 1.15
C PRO A 220 6.06 13.92 1.74
N ASP A 221 5.48 12.87 2.29
CA ASP A 221 4.11 12.85 2.80
C ASP A 221 4.00 12.12 4.16
N ASP A 222 2.78 12.04 4.67
CA ASP A 222 2.49 11.43 5.95
C ASP A 222 2.76 9.92 5.97
N LEU A 223 2.47 9.20 4.87
CA LEU A 223 2.73 7.76 4.77
C LEU A 223 4.22 7.47 4.96
N TYR A 224 5.08 8.20 4.24
CA TYR A 224 6.53 8.03 4.32
C TYR A 224 7.05 8.33 5.73
N ARG A 225 6.61 9.43 6.36
CA ARG A 225 6.99 9.78 7.75
C ARG A 225 6.58 8.71 8.76
N LYS A 226 5.35 8.20 8.64
CA LYS A 226 4.85 7.16 9.54
C LYS A 226 5.56 5.82 9.34
N VAL A 227 5.88 5.45 8.10
CA VAL A 227 6.68 4.24 7.81
C VAL A 227 8.09 4.38 8.39
N GLN A 228 8.75 5.55 8.25
CA GLN A 228 10.03 5.83 8.92
C GLN A 228 9.94 5.67 10.43
N SER A 229 8.89 6.20 11.05
CA SER A 229 8.67 6.05 12.49
C SER A 229 8.52 4.58 12.90
N LYS A 230 7.86 3.75 12.08
CA LYS A 230 7.73 2.31 12.32
C LYS A 230 9.07 1.59 12.15
N ALA A 231 9.84 1.93 11.12
CA ALA A 231 11.19 1.41 10.92
C ALA A 231 12.10 1.73 12.12
N ALA A 232 12.02 2.96 12.64
CA ALA A 232 12.76 3.37 13.82
C ALA A 232 12.38 2.57 15.08
N LYS A 233 11.09 2.23 15.27
CA LYS A 233 10.66 1.36 16.39
C LYS A 233 11.30 -0.02 16.33
N VAL A 234 11.32 -0.63 15.14
CA VAL A 234 11.99 -1.93 14.95
C VAL A 234 13.48 -1.81 15.18
N LEU A 235 14.12 -0.73 14.70
CA LEU A 235 15.55 -0.49 14.91
C LEU A 235 15.91 -0.34 16.38
N VAL A 236 15.08 0.33 17.18
CA VAL A 236 15.27 0.43 18.66
C VAL A 236 15.22 -0.95 19.31
N ALA A 237 14.41 -1.85 18.80
CA ALA A 237 14.27 -3.22 19.30
C ALA A 237 15.43 -4.16 18.93
N TYR A 238 16.40 -3.74 18.12
CA TYR A 238 17.52 -4.60 17.68
C TYR A 238 18.43 -5.12 18.80
N GLY A 239 18.30 -4.59 20.01
CA GLY A 239 18.94 -5.16 21.22
C GLY A 239 18.29 -6.47 21.71
N ASP A 240 17.05 -6.73 21.28
CA ASP A 240 16.26 -7.93 21.51
C ASP A 240 15.70 -8.36 20.13
N MET A 241 16.33 -9.36 19.53
CA MET A 241 16.01 -9.77 18.15
C MET A 241 14.61 -10.39 18.04
N ASP A 242 14.14 -11.06 19.10
CA ASP A 242 12.77 -11.62 19.11
C ASP A 242 11.72 -10.49 19.08
N GLU A 243 11.95 -9.41 19.80
CA GLU A 243 11.06 -8.25 19.76
C GLU A 243 11.16 -7.50 18.42
N ALA A 244 12.36 -7.36 17.85
CA ALA A 244 12.55 -6.76 16.53
C ALA A 244 11.81 -7.55 15.44
N GLU A 245 11.93 -8.89 15.43
CA GLU A 245 11.18 -9.79 14.52
C GLU A 245 9.67 -9.63 14.69
N LYS A 246 9.20 -9.64 15.92
CA LYS A 246 7.78 -9.50 16.25
C LYS A 246 7.21 -8.17 15.75
N LEU A 247 7.91 -7.05 15.97
CA LEU A 247 7.49 -5.74 15.49
C LEU A 247 7.50 -5.68 13.95
N ALA A 248 8.53 -6.24 13.31
CA ALA A 248 8.59 -6.34 11.85
C ALA A 248 7.42 -7.19 11.30
N GLY A 249 7.09 -8.29 11.98
CA GLY A 249 5.95 -9.12 11.66
C GLY A 249 4.62 -8.38 11.74
N ARG A 250 4.40 -7.63 12.82
CA ARG A 250 3.20 -6.78 13.00
C ARG A 250 3.11 -5.70 11.91
N PHE A 251 4.22 -5.07 11.55
CA PHE A 251 4.25 -4.11 10.45
C PHE A 251 3.77 -4.74 9.15
N LEU A 252 4.36 -5.88 8.76
CA LEU A 252 3.98 -6.58 7.53
C LEU A 252 2.54 -7.08 7.56
N ASP A 253 2.00 -7.42 8.72
CA ASP A 253 0.62 -7.87 8.88
C ASP A 253 -0.40 -6.70 8.93
N GLY A 254 0.08 -5.44 8.91
CA GLY A 254 -0.78 -4.25 8.98
C GLY A 254 -1.39 -4.05 10.37
N GLU A 255 -0.64 -4.44 11.41
CA GLU A 255 -1.01 -4.27 12.81
C GLU A 255 -0.35 -3.02 13.41
N PRO A 256 -0.96 -2.41 14.44
CA PRO A 256 -0.32 -1.29 15.14
C PRO A 256 1.00 -1.74 15.81
N LEU A 257 2.02 -0.88 15.79
CA LEU A 257 3.26 -1.06 16.54
C LEU A 257 3.17 -0.22 17.82
N GLU A 258 2.60 -0.80 18.84
CA GLU A 258 2.51 -0.20 20.18
C GLU A 258 3.70 -0.62 21.03
#